data_3d2e3e546b78bda5d0fefd1b4833fc97
#
_entry.id   3d2e3e546b78bda5d0fefd1b4833fc97
#
_cell.length_a   1.000
_cell.length_b   1.000
_cell.length_c   1.000
_cell.angle_alpha   90.00
_cell.angle_beta   90.00
_cell.angle_gamma   90.00
#
_symmetry.space_group_name_H-M   'P 1'
#
loop_
_entity.id
_entity.type
_entity.pdbx_description
1 polymer ?
#
loop_
_entity_poly.entity_id
_entity_poly.type
_entity_poly.pdbx_seq_one_letter_code
_entity_poly.pdbx_strand_id
1 'polypeptide(L)'
;MSRQPPSSSDREISAIRKYPLLLHRYVRLLEVSTDLASTLKLETLLQHIVEAAMELTDSEAASLLLYDPQAHQLYFEAATNDLVDQLGRTAVPAEDSIAGWVFTNREPLVVQDALRDSRFFREVDVLTRFSTSSVMGVPLRTKDKTLGVIEAVNKLNGTFDQEDVRLLQALAAQAAVAIENTRLFQQSDLIAEMVHEFRTPLAALTAASHLLQRPDLPDDQRDKLSVTVQNEVQRLNEMSTDFLELARLESGRIRFVREPVHLGGLVGECLEIVRPQAEADHITIEPDIDSSLPPVQGDRNRLKQVVLNLLSNAIKYNHREGKIVVRLSREGEEFKLAIRDTGRGIPPESLPHLFERFYRVPDQEGHVGGTGLGLAIVKRILESQQGQVSVESEVGKGTTFTVRLPASVGSAMETRPVS
;
A
#
# COMPACT_ATOMS: atom_id res chain seq x y z
N MET A 1 21.68 -49.37 26.09
CA MET A 1 20.33 -49.91 25.80
C MET A 1 20.00 -49.64 24.35
N SER A 2 20.17 -50.63 23.48
CA SER A 2 19.88 -50.52 22.05
C SER A 2 18.37 -50.54 21.82
N ARG A 3 17.84 -49.45 21.26
CA ARG A 3 16.45 -49.43 20.80
C ARG A 3 16.29 -50.35 19.61
N GLN A 4 15.48 -51.40 19.75
CA GLN A 4 15.08 -52.25 18.62
C GLN A 4 14.34 -51.39 17.55
N PRO A 5 14.61 -51.66 16.26
CA PRO A 5 13.85 -50.99 15.20
C PRO A 5 12.38 -51.42 15.27
N PRO A 6 11.43 -50.50 14.98
CA PRO A 6 9.99 -50.78 15.04
C PRO A 6 9.61 -51.90 14.09
N SER A 7 8.71 -52.78 14.55
CA SER A 7 8.23 -53.94 13.79
C SER A 7 7.51 -53.53 12.50
N SER A 8 7.42 -54.45 11.52
CA SER A 8 6.68 -54.18 10.27
C SER A 8 5.21 -53.80 10.53
N SER A 9 4.58 -54.42 11.55
CA SER A 9 3.23 -54.13 12.01
C SER A 9 3.07 -52.72 12.55
N ASP A 10 4.04 -52.17 13.29
CA ASP A 10 4.00 -50.79 13.81
C ASP A 10 4.15 -49.75 12.70
N ARG A 11 4.90 -50.08 11.64
CA ARG A 11 5.04 -49.25 10.44
C ARG A 11 3.75 -49.21 9.63
N GLU A 12 3.05 -50.34 9.46
CA GLU A 12 1.77 -50.41 8.74
C GLU A 12 0.66 -49.68 9.50
N ILE A 13 0.56 -49.83 10.81
CA ILE A 13 -0.42 -49.16 11.66
C ILE A 13 -0.18 -47.63 11.66
N SER A 14 1.06 -47.20 11.71
CA SER A 14 1.47 -45.81 11.62
C SER A 14 1.10 -45.20 10.24
N ALA A 15 1.34 -45.96 9.15
CA ALA A 15 0.96 -45.54 7.79
C ALA A 15 -0.54 -45.41 7.65
N ILE A 16 -1.35 -46.39 8.11
CA ILE A 16 -2.82 -46.36 8.03
C ILE A 16 -3.43 -45.12 8.73
N ARG A 17 -2.84 -44.69 9.84
CA ARG A 17 -3.26 -43.48 10.56
C ARG A 17 -2.84 -42.17 9.87
N LYS A 18 -1.72 -42.20 9.15
CA LYS A 18 -1.16 -41.01 8.47
C LYS A 18 -1.89 -40.68 7.15
N TYR A 19 -2.44 -41.68 6.45
CA TYR A 19 -3.12 -41.46 5.15
C TYR A 19 -4.36 -40.60 5.21
N PRO A 20 -5.30 -40.73 6.16
CA PRO A 20 -6.48 -39.86 6.20
C PRO A 20 -6.14 -38.39 6.45
N LEU A 21 -5.20 -38.12 7.34
CA LEU A 21 -4.75 -36.77 7.63
C LEU A 21 -4.07 -36.10 6.42
N LEU A 22 -3.22 -36.88 5.75
CA LEU A 22 -2.53 -36.44 4.55
C LEU A 22 -3.52 -36.14 3.41
N LEU A 23 -4.47 -37.05 3.19
CA LEU A 23 -5.54 -36.84 2.19
C LEU A 23 -6.33 -35.59 2.48
N HIS A 24 -6.69 -35.32 3.73
CA HIS A 24 -7.38 -34.11 4.14
C HIS A 24 -6.58 -32.85 3.80
N ARG A 25 -5.28 -32.84 4.10
CA ARG A 25 -4.37 -31.70 3.77
C ARG A 25 -4.27 -31.45 2.26
N TYR A 26 -4.23 -32.52 1.43
CA TYR A 26 -4.24 -32.36 -0.04
C TYR A 26 -5.59 -31.88 -0.59
N VAL A 27 -6.72 -32.34 -0.03
CA VAL A 27 -8.04 -31.82 -0.39
C VAL A 27 -8.12 -30.33 -0.05
N ARG A 28 -7.64 -29.96 1.14
CA ARG A 28 -7.62 -28.56 1.56
C ARG A 28 -6.73 -27.69 0.65
N LEU A 29 -5.59 -28.21 0.21
CA LEU A 29 -4.74 -27.52 -0.76
C LEU A 29 -5.46 -27.25 -2.09
N LEU A 30 -6.29 -28.19 -2.57
CA LEU A 30 -7.09 -27.99 -3.79
C LEU A 30 -8.19 -26.94 -3.61
N GLU A 31 -8.88 -26.94 -2.46
CA GLU A 31 -9.88 -25.91 -2.12
C GLU A 31 -9.22 -24.52 -2.10
N VAL A 32 -8.13 -24.38 -1.36
CA VAL A 32 -7.36 -23.13 -1.29
C VAL A 32 -6.89 -22.67 -2.68
N SER A 33 -6.41 -23.59 -3.52
CA SER A 33 -6.00 -23.25 -4.89
C SER A 33 -7.15 -22.63 -5.71
N THR A 34 -8.37 -23.10 -5.52
CA THR A 34 -9.56 -22.56 -6.20
C THR A 34 -9.90 -21.16 -5.66
N ASP A 35 -9.85 -20.98 -4.36
CA ASP A 35 -10.13 -19.70 -3.70
C ASP A 35 -9.09 -18.64 -4.09
N LEU A 36 -7.80 -19.00 -4.13
CA LEU A 36 -6.72 -18.10 -4.56
C LEU A 36 -6.91 -17.64 -6.03
N ALA A 37 -7.36 -18.52 -6.91
CA ALA A 37 -7.58 -18.20 -8.33
C ALA A 37 -8.74 -17.20 -8.55
N SER A 38 -9.69 -17.11 -7.61
CA SER A 38 -10.86 -16.23 -7.70
C SER A 38 -10.70 -14.89 -6.96
N THR A 39 -9.65 -14.73 -6.15
CA THR A 39 -9.44 -13.55 -5.32
C THR A 39 -8.70 -12.45 -6.10
N LEU A 40 -9.39 -11.33 -6.37
CA LEU A 40 -8.85 -10.21 -7.17
C LEU A 40 -8.19 -9.10 -6.33
N LYS A 41 -8.43 -9.06 -5.01
CA LYS A 41 -7.80 -8.10 -4.11
C LYS A 41 -6.51 -8.69 -3.54
N LEU A 42 -5.38 -8.02 -3.78
CA LEU A 42 -4.06 -8.53 -3.39
C LEU A 42 -3.94 -8.76 -1.88
N GLU A 43 -4.39 -7.81 -1.06
CA GLU A 43 -4.33 -7.93 0.40
C GLU A 43 -5.08 -9.15 0.92
N THR A 44 -6.32 -9.37 0.46
CA THR A 44 -7.13 -10.54 0.80
C THR A 44 -6.46 -11.84 0.32
N LEU A 45 -5.90 -11.82 -0.89
CA LEU A 45 -5.16 -12.96 -1.45
C LEU A 45 -3.97 -13.34 -0.57
N LEU A 46 -3.15 -12.37 -0.19
CA LEU A 46 -1.97 -12.60 0.65
C LEU A 46 -2.34 -13.15 2.02
N GLN A 47 -3.41 -12.65 2.62
CA GLN A 47 -3.92 -13.14 3.90
C GLN A 47 -4.40 -14.59 3.81
N HIS A 48 -5.18 -14.95 2.78
CA HIS A 48 -5.59 -16.34 2.56
C HIS A 48 -4.41 -17.29 2.36
N ILE A 49 -3.33 -16.83 1.72
CA ILE A 49 -2.12 -17.63 1.52
C ILE A 49 -1.45 -17.96 2.85
N VAL A 50 -1.27 -16.99 3.76
CA VAL A 50 -0.59 -17.23 5.04
C VAL A 50 -1.45 -18.08 5.98
N GLU A 51 -2.78 -17.90 6.00
CA GLU A 51 -3.70 -18.74 6.74
C GLU A 51 -3.66 -20.20 6.25
N ALA A 52 -3.67 -20.41 4.94
CA ALA A 52 -3.54 -21.73 4.36
C ALA A 52 -2.17 -22.36 4.64
N ALA A 53 -1.09 -21.58 4.61
CA ALA A 53 0.25 -22.05 4.95
C ALA A 53 0.30 -22.56 6.40
N MET A 54 -0.23 -21.79 7.34
CA MET A 54 -0.32 -22.16 8.76
C MET A 54 -1.13 -23.45 8.95
N GLU A 55 -2.32 -23.54 8.34
CA GLU A 55 -3.21 -24.71 8.44
C GLU A 55 -2.58 -25.97 7.85
N LEU A 56 -2.06 -25.89 6.61
CA LEU A 56 -1.49 -27.02 5.90
C LEU A 56 -0.22 -27.57 6.56
N THR A 57 0.53 -26.74 7.26
CA THR A 57 1.77 -27.13 7.90
C THR A 57 1.64 -27.41 9.40
N ASP A 58 0.44 -27.23 9.99
CA ASP A 58 0.20 -27.37 11.42
C ASP A 58 1.23 -26.56 12.23
N SER A 59 1.36 -25.28 11.89
CA SER A 59 2.28 -24.32 12.49
C SER A 59 1.55 -23.26 13.30
N GLU A 60 2.24 -22.65 14.26
CA GLU A 60 1.70 -21.59 15.13
C GLU A 60 1.44 -20.29 14.37
N ALA A 61 2.32 -20.00 13.39
CA ALA A 61 2.20 -18.83 12.54
C ALA A 61 2.75 -19.10 11.14
N ALA A 62 2.37 -18.24 10.20
CA ALA A 62 2.96 -18.19 8.87
C ALA A 62 3.11 -16.74 8.42
N SER A 63 4.08 -16.50 7.55
CA SER A 63 4.34 -15.19 6.96
C SER A 63 4.67 -15.31 5.48
N LEU A 64 4.42 -14.22 4.76
CA LEU A 64 4.73 -14.06 3.36
C LEU A 64 5.56 -12.79 3.18
N LEU A 65 6.74 -12.96 2.62
CA LEU A 65 7.65 -11.88 2.31
C LEU A 65 7.78 -11.73 0.79
N LEU A 66 7.69 -10.50 0.29
CA LEU A 66 7.95 -10.20 -1.12
C LEU A 66 9.25 -9.43 -1.27
N TYR A 67 9.96 -9.72 -2.34
CA TYR A 67 11.24 -9.10 -2.66
C TYR A 67 11.05 -7.77 -3.39
N ASP A 68 11.73 -6.75 -2.90
CA ASP A 68 11.86 -5.46 -3.58
C ASP A 68 13.21 -5.42 -4.33
N PRO A 69 13.19 -5.44 -5.68
CA PRO A 69 14.42 -5.40 -6.49
C PRO A 69 15.21 -4.10 -6.35
N GLN A 70 14.56 -3.00 -5.94
CA GLN A 70 15.24 -1.70 -5.79
C GLN A 70 15.94 -1.58 -4.44
N ALA A 71 15.30 -2.09 -3.39
CA ALA A 71 15.88 -2.09 -2.05
C ALA A 71 16.83 -3.25 -1.81
N HIS A 72 16.82 -4.29 -2.66
CA HIS A 72 17.51 -5.57 -2.45
C HIS A 72 17.17 -6.22 -1.11
N GLN A 73 15.90 -6.13 -0.69
CA GLN A 73 15.40 -6.61 0.59
C GLN A 73 14.06 -7.34 0.42
N LEU A 74 13.75 -8.17 1.40
CA LEU A 74 12.45 -8.80 1.55
C LEU A 74 11.61 -7.99 2.55
N TYR A 75 10.30 -7.88 2.30
CA TYR A 75 9.37 -7.18 3.18
C TYR A 75 8.20 -8.09 3.53
N PHE A 76 7.78 -8.04 4.79
CA PHE A 76 6.55 -8.71 5.20
C PHE A 76 5.35 -8.04 4.52
N GLU A 77 4.57 -8.82 3.78
CA GLU A 77 3.36 -8.35 3.11
C GLU A 77 2.09 -8.98 3.70
N ALA A 78 2.24 -10.15 4.36
CA ALA A 78 1.18 -10.79 5.13
C ALA A 78 1.77 -11.67 6.23
N ALA A 79 1.07 -11.78 7.35
CA ALA A 79 1.36 -12.74 8.43
C ALA A 79 0.07 -13.11 9.16
N THR A 80 0.06 -14.23 9.86
CA THR A 80 -1.03 -14.63 10.75
C THR A 80 -0.92 -13.94 12.11
N ASN A 81 -1.97 -13.99 12.94
CA ASN A 81 -1.98 -13.57 14.35
C ASN A 81 -1.69 -12.08 14.61
N ASP A 82 -2.27 -11.17 13.81
CA ASP A 82 -2.15 -9.71 13.93
C ASP A 82 -0.67 -9.21 13.94
N LEU A 83 0.27 -10.08 13.55
CA LEU A 83 1.69 -9.74 13.49
C LEU A 83 1.99 -8.73 12.37
N VAL A 84 1.15 -8.67 11.34
CA VAL A 84 1.31 -7.74 10.21
C VAL A 84 1.30 -6.29 10.68
N ASP A 85 0.38 -5.92 11.57
CA ASP A 85 0.26 -4.55 12.07
C ASP A 85 1.50 -4.12 12.90
N GLN A 86 2.13 -5.09 13.58
CA GLN A 86 3.35 -4.87 14.37
C GLN A 86 4.61 -4.85 13.51
N LEU A 87 4.67 -5.72 12.50
CA LEU A 87 5.81 -5.83 11.59
C LEU A 87 5.89 -4.65 10.62
N GLY A 88 4.75 -4.08 10.23
CA GLY A 88 4.70 -3.06 9.20
C GLY A 88 5.49 -3.50 7.97
N ARG A 89 6.18 -2.56 7.34
CA ARG A 89 7.18 -2.88 6.29
C ARG A 89 8.57 -3.13 6.89
N THR A 90 8.68 -4.06 7.84
CA THR A 90 9.98 -4.47 8.36
C THR A 90 10.78 -5.12 7.23
N ALA A 91 11.97 -4.57 6.99
CA ALA A 91 12.88 -5.06 5.98
C ALA A 91 13.70 -6.23 6.52
N VAL A 92 13.73 -7.32 5.79
CA VAL A 92 14.53 -8.50 6.09
C VAL A 92 15.65 -8.60 5.06
N PRO A 93 16.93 -8.65 5.49
CA PRO A 93 18.06 -8.73 4.56
C PRO A 93 17.98 -9.96 3.65
N ALA A 94 18.27 -9.76 2.35
CA ALA A 94 18.27 -10.85 1.38
C ALA A 94 19.51 -11.77 1.48
N GLU A 95 20.55 -11.38 2.23
CA GLU A 95 21.78 -12.16 2.36
C GLU A 95 21.94 -12.81 3.72
N ASP A 96 21.56 -12.14 4.80
CA ASP A 96 21.82 -12.56 6.18
C ASP A 96 20.54 -12.93 6.95
N SER A 97 19.59 -13.60 6.29
CA SER A 97 18.38 -14.10 6.93
C SER A 97 17.97 -15.48 6.39
N ILE A 98 17.14 -16.21 7.14
CA ILE A 98 16.54 -17.50 6.71
C ILE A 98 15.73 -17.27 5.44
N ALA A 99 14.84 -16.27 5.43
CA ALA A 99 14.07 -15.88 4.25
C ALA A 99 14.98 -15.50 3.07
N GLY A 100 16.00 -14.71 3.33
CA GLY A 100 16.97 -14.29 2.32
C GLY A 100 17.73 -15.46 1.70
N TRP A 101 18.13 -16.43 2.51
CA TRP A 101 18.76 -17.65 2.01
C TRP A 101 17.83 -18.44 1.08
N VAL A 102 16.56 -18.65 1.48
CA VAL A 102 15.53 -19.33 0.67
C VAL A 102 15.29 -18.58 -0.64
N PHE A 103 15.21 -17.26 -0.59
CA PHE A 103 15.02 -16.42 -1.78
C PHE A 103 16.19 -16.54 -2.76
N THR A 104 17.43 -16.43 -2.25
CA THR A 104 18.66 -16.40 -3.06
C THR A 104 18.97 -17.76 -3.66
N ASN A 105 18.88 -18.84 -2.85
CA ASN A 105 19.17 -20.19 -3.31
C ASN A 105 18.00 -20.82 -4.08
N ARG A 106 16.78 -20.28 -3.95
CA ARG A 106 15.56 -20.79 -4.60
C ARG A 106 15.22 -22.23 -4.20
N GLU A 107 15.60 -22.60 -3.00
CA GLU A 107 15.41 -23.93 -2.42
C GLU A 107 14.69 -23.82 -1.07
N PRO A 108 13.88 -24.83 -0.69
CA PRO A 108 13.27 -24.86 0.63
C PRO A 108 14.34 -25.05 1.71
N LEU A 109 14.10 -24.47 2.87
CA LEU A 109 14.95 -24.60 4.04
C LEU A 109 14.09 -24.93 5.27
N VAL A 110 14.53 -25.92 6.05
CA VAL A 110 13.93 -26.27 7.35
C VAL A 110 14.97 -26.06 8.44
N VAL A 111 14.67 -25.20 9.38
CA VAL A 111 15.48 -24.92 10.57
C VAL A 111 14.71 -25.37 11.81
N GLN A 112 15.16 -26.44 12.47
CA GLN A 112 14.48 -27.00 13.62
C GLN A 112 14.78 -26.30 14.95
N ASP A 113 15.85 -25.50 15.01
CA ASP A 113 16.26 -24.69 16.15
C ASP A 113 16.73 -23.33 15.60
N ALA A 114 15.78 -22.39 15.47
CA ALA A 114 16.03 -21.09 14.87
C ALA A 114 17.03 -20.25 15.68
N LEU A 115 17.03 -20.38 17.01
CA LEU A 115 17.91 -19.61 17.88
C LEU A 115 19.39 -19.96 17.71
N ARG A 116 19.71 -21.16 17.19
CA ARG A 116 21.08 -21.64 16.92
C ARG A 116 21.52 -21.40 15.48
N ASP A 117 20.62 -21.01 14.59
CA ASP A 117 20.97 -20.72 13.21
C ASP A 117 21.50 -19.27 13.10
N SER A 118 22.68 -19.11 12.52
CA SER A 118 23.32 -17.80 12.37
C SER A 118 22.55 -16.86 11.43
N ARG A 119 21.67 -17.39 10.59
CA ARG A 119 20.81 -16.63 9.67
C ARG A 119 19.50 -16.17 10.32
N PHE A 120 19.27 -16.52 11.58
CA PHE A 120 18.04 -16.15 12.26
C PHE A 120 17.99 -14.64 12.55
N PHE A 121 17.03 -13.94 11.92
CA PHE A 121 16.86 -12.49 12.05
C PHE A 121 16.00 -12.15 13.26
N ARG A 122 16.66 -11.91 14.41
CA ARG A 122 16.02 -11.75 15.73
C ARG A 122 15.19 -10.49 15.90
N GLU A 123 15.38 -9.49 15.04
CA GLU A 123 14.66 -8.21 15.16
C GLU A 123 13.14 -8.40 15.06
N VAL A 124 12.68 -9.38 14.29
CA VAL A 124 11.26 -9.75 14.15
C VAL A 124 10.67 -10.17 15.50
N ASP A 125 11.35 -11.10 16.20
CA ASP A 125 10.90 -11.58 17.51
C ASP A 125 10.86 -10.46 18.55
N VAL A 126 11.82 -9.54 18.51
CA VAL A 126 11.88 -8.38 19.41
C VAL A 126 10.71 -7.43 19.17
N LEU A 127 10.39 -7.16 17.90
CA LEU A 127 9.30 -6.23 17.51
C LEU A 127 7.93 -6.81 17.85
N THR A 128 7.73 -8.10 17.56
CA THR A 128 6.43 -8.75 17.68
C THR A 128 6.19 -9.40 19.04
N ARG A 129 7.23 -9.52 19.88
CA ARG A 129 7.25 -10.32 21.11
C ARG A 129 6.88 -11.80 20.86
N PHE A 130 7.02 -12.25 19.63
CA PHE A 130 6.87 -13.64 19.25
C PHE A 130 8.14 -14.42 19.59
N SER A 131 8.05 -15.71 19.85
CA SER A 131 9.21 -16.55 20.17
C SER A 131 9.36 -17.63 19.11
N THR A 132 10.28 -17.42 18.19
CA THR A 132 10.54 -18.34 17.09
C THR A 132 11.45 -19.49 17.53
N SER A 133 10.95 -20.71 17.47
CA SER A 133 11.70 -21.94 17.78
C SER A 133 12.12 -22.71 16.53
N SER A 134 11.24 -22.83 15.55
CA SER A 134 11.52 -23.51 14.28
C SER A 134 10.93 -22.76 13.10
N VAL A 135 11.59 -22.82 11.94
CA VAL A 135 11.17 -22.15 10.71
C VAL A 135 11.29 -23.09 9.53
N MET A 136 10.28 -23.08 8.68
CA MET A 136 10.33 -23.72 7.37
C MET A 136 10.01 -22.65 6.31
N GLY A 137 10.97 -22.33 5.45
CA GLY A 137 10.82 -21.39 4.35
C GLY A 137 10.79 -22.08 3.00
N VAL A 138 9.92 -21.62 2.10
CA VAL A 138 9.88 -22.05 0.70
C VAL A 138 9.83 -20.85 -0.25
N PRO A 139 10.47 -20.90 -1.43
CA PRO A 139 10.48 -19.81 -2.35
C PRO A 139 9.12 -19.67 -3.07
N LEU A 140 8.60 -18.46 -3.10
CA LEU A 140 7.49 -18.04 -3.96
C LEU A 140 8.02 -17.77 -5.36
N ARG A 141 7.82 -18.70 -6.29
CA ARG A 141 8.42 -18.58 -7.63
C ARG A 141 7.44 -18.92 -8.74
N THR A 142 7.48 -18.14 -9.81
CA THR A 142 6.94 -18.49 -11.11
C THR A 142 8.04 -19.17 -11.94
N LYS A 143 7.73 -19.51 -13.19
CA LYS A 143 8.72 -20.10 -14.12
C LYS A 143 9.94 -19.19 -14.32
N ASP A 144 9.73 -17.87 -14.33
CA ASP A 144 10.72 -16.91 -14.80
C ASP A 144 11.42 -16.16 -13.65
N LYS A 145 10.78 -16.04 -12.49
CA LYS A 145 11.29 -15.23 -11.36
C LYS A 145 10.86 -15.77 -9.99
N THR A 146 11.64 -15.43 -8.97
CA THR A 146 11.28 -15.58 -7.57
C THR A 146 10.65 -14.27 -7.09
N LEU A 147 9.45 -14.33 -6.55
CA LEU A 147 8.70 -13.17 -6.06
C LEU A 147 9.01 -12.86 -4.60
N GLY A 148 9.33 -13.90 -3.81
CA GLY A 148 9.52 -13.80 -2.38
C GLY A 148 9.64 -15.16 -1.70
N VAL A 149 9.21 -15.23 -0.45
CA VAL A 149 9.28 -16.42 0.41
C VAL A 149 7.99 -16.57 1.20
N ILE A 150 7.52 -17.78 1.40
CA ILE A 150 6.53 -18.13 2.43
C ILE A 150 7.25 -18.88 3.54
N GLU A 151 7.00 -18.48 4.77
CA GLU A 151 7.53 -19.13 5.97
C GLU A 151 6.39 -19.68 6.82
N ALA A 152 6.57 -20.90 7.34
CA ALA A 152 5.77 -21.48 8.41
C ALA A 152 6.65 -21.56 9.66
N VAL A 153 6.12 -21.10 10.79
CA VAL A 153 6.89 -20.88 12.02
C VAL A 153 6.29 -21.68 13.16
N ASN A 154 7.15 -22.31 13.96
CA ASN A 154 6.79 -23.08 15.13
C ASN A 154 5.82 -24.25 14.83
N LYS A 155 6.36 -25.39 14.40
CA LYS A 155 5.57 -26.60 14.21
C LYS A 155 4.88 -27.00 15.50
N LEU A 156 3.54 -27.10 15.50
CA LEU A 156 2.76 -27.41 16.71
C LEU A 156 2.94 -28.85 17.17
N ASN A 157 2.95 -29.79 16.23
CA ASN A 157 3.07 -31.21 16.53
C ASN A 157 4.29 -31.83 15.87
N GLY A 158 5.35 -32.07 16.65
CA GLY A 158 6.60 -32.69 16.18
C GLY A 158 7.58 -31.73 15.56
N THR A 159 8.12 -32.03 14.40
CA THR A 159 9.08 -31.24 13.65
C THR A 159 8.65 -31.16 12.18
N PHE A 160 9.00 -30.07 11.49
CA PHE A 160 8.75 -29.97 10.05
C PHE A 160 9.39 -31.15 9.31
N ASP A 161 8.54 -31.88 8.56
CA ASP A 161 8.99 -33.05 7.78
C ASP A 161 8.98 -32.77 6.27
N GLN A 162 9.39 -33.74 5.47
CA GLN A 162 9.42 -33.61 4.00
C GLN A 162 8.03 -33.41 3.38
N GLU A 163 6.98 -33.90 4.05
CA GLU A 163 5.62 -33.71 3.56
C GLU A 163 5.12 -32.28 3.78
N ASP A 164 5.47 -31.67 4.92
CA ASP A 164 5.22 -30.25 5.18
C ASP A 164 5.89 -29.39 4.10
N VAL A 165 7.15 -29.70 3.76
CA VAL A 165 7.88 -29.00 2.67
C VAL A 165 7.16 -29.13 1.33
N ARG A 166 6.68 -30.32 0.96
CA ARG A 166 5.96 -30.54 -0.31
C ARG A 166 4.65 -29.77 -0.37
N LEU A 167 3.87 -29.78 0.70
CA LEU A 167 2.61 -29.06 0.79
C LEU A 167 2.82 -27.55 0.69
N LEU A 168 3.78 -27.01 1.44
CA LEU A 168 4.08 -25.59 1.41
C LEU A 168 4.65 -25.17 0.05
N GLN A 169 5.48 -26.01 -0.60
CA GLN A 169 5.96 -25.75 -1.96
C GLN A 169 4.83 -25.75 -3.00
N ALA A 170 3.87 -26.67 -2.88
CA ALA A 170 2.71 -26.72 -3.77
C ALA A 170 1.84 -25.46 -3.59
N LEU A 171 1.57 -25.07 -2.34
CA LEU A 171 0.88 -23.82 -2.04
C LEU A 171 1.64 -22.60 -2.60
N ALA A 172 2.96 -22.53 -2.37
CA ALA A 172 3.81 -21.43 -2.84
C ALA A 172 3.81 -21.30 -4.36
N ALA A 173 3.77 -22.40 -5.10
CA ALA A 173 3.68 -22.38 -6.56
C ALA A 173 2.33 -21.80 -7.04
N GLN A 174 1.22 -22.19 -6.43
CA GLN A 174 -0.10 -21.65 -6.73
C GLN A 174 -0.21 -20.18 -6.33
N ALA A 175 0.26 -19.84 -5.13
CA ALA A 175 0.29 -18.49 -4.61
C ALA A 175 1.09 -17.54 -5.52
N ALA A 176 2.27 -17.95 -6.01
CA ALA A 176 3.08 -17.14 -6.90
C ALA A 176 2.34 -16.78 -8.20
N VAL A 177 1.64 -17.75 -8.80
CA VAL A 177 0.81 -17.51 -10.00
C VAL A 177 -0.38 -16.60 -9.69
N ALA A 178 -1.07 -16.84 -8.56
CA ALA A 178 -2.23 -16.03 -8.17
C ALA A 178 -1.82 -14.57 -7.89
N ILE A 179 -0.72 -14.34 -7.18
CA ILE A 179 -0.17 -13.00 -6.90
C ILE A 179 0.18 -12.29 -8.23
N GLU A 180 0.84 -12.97 -9.15
CA GLU A 180 1.20 -12.37 -10.43
C GLU A 180 -0.03 -12.03 -11.27
N ASN A 181 -1.01 -12.93 -11.34
CA ASN A 181 -2.27 -12.70 -12.05
C ASN A 181 -3.06 -11.53 -11.44
N THR A 182 -3.17 -11.46 -10.11
CA THR A 182 -3.86 -10.36 -9.43
C THR A 182 -3.18 -9.02 -9.70
N ARG A 183 -1.84 -8.97 -9.67
CA ARG A 183 -1.08 -7.75 -10.03
C ARG A 183 -1.29 -7.34 -11.49
N LEU A 184 -1.28 -8.29 -12.41
CA LEU A 184 -1.54 -8.03 -13.83
C LEU A 184 -2.97 -7.55 -14.06
N PHE A 185 -3.94 -8.15 -13.37
CA PHE A 185 -5.34 -7.73 -13.43
C PHE A 185 -5.51 -6.29 -12.93
N GLN A 186 -4.97 -5.96 -11.76
CA GLN A 186 -5.02 -4.61 -11.20
C GLN A 186 -4.37 -3.58 -12.13
N GLN A 187 -3.26 -3.95 -12.76
CA GLN A 187 -2.60 -3.08 -13.74
C GLN A 187 -3.44 -2.91 -15.01
N SER A 188 -4.08 -3.96 -15.50
CA SER A 188 -4.98 -3.91 -16.66
C SER A 188 -6.22 -3.07 -16.40
N ASP A 189 -6.82 -3.22 -15.21
CA ASP A 189 -7.98 -2.46 -14.77
C ASP A 189 -7.67 -0.97 -14.69
N LEU A 190 -6.55 -0.61 -14.07
CA LEU A 190 -6.06 0.76 -14.02
C LEU A 190 -5.85 1.37 -15.43
N ILE A 191 -5.30 0.60 -16.38
CA ILE A 191 -5.12 1.05 -17.76
C ILE A 191 -6.47 1.25 -18.45
N ALA A 192 -7.44 0.36 -18.24
CA ALA A 192 -8.77 0.46 -18.81
C ALA A 192 -9.51 1.71 -18.32
N GLU A 193 -9.46 1.98 -17.01
CA GLU A 193 -9.99 3.20 -16.41
C GLU A 193 -9.34 4.45 -17.01
N MET A 194 -8.01 4.46 -17.12
CA MET A 194 -7.26 5.56 -17.73
C MET A 194 -7.69 5.85 -19.16
N VAL A 195 -7.78 4.79 -20.00
CA VAL A 195 -8.19 4.95 -21.40
C VAL A 195 -9.59 5.53 -21.50
N HIS A 196 -10.50 5.12 -20.59
CA HIS A 196 -11.85 5.67 -20.52
C HIS A 196 -11.83 7.17 -20.20
N GLU A 197 -11.08 7.57 -19.18
CA GLU A 197 -10.99 8.95 -18.74
C GLU A 197 -10.25 9.87 -19.72
N PHE A 198 -9.32 9.35 -20.51
CA PHE A 198 -8.66 10.13 -21.57
C PHE A 198 -9.56 10.36 -22.78
N ARG A 199 -10.53 9.49 -23.03
CA ARG A 199 -11.44 9.62 -24.19
C ARG A 199 -12.26 10.90 -24.12
N THR A 200 -12.72 11.30 -22.94
CA THR A 200 -13.58 12.47 -22.74
C THR A 200 -12.89 13.79 -23.14
N PRO A 201 -11.71 14.16 -22.58
CA PRO A 201 -11.01 15.37 -23.00
C PRO A 201 -10.54 15.32 -24.46
N LEU A 202 -10.16 14.15 -24.97
CA LEU A 202 -9.81 14.00 -26.39
C LEU A 202 -11.01 14.23 -27.31
N ALA A 203 -12.20 13.80 -26.95
CA ALA A 203 -13.42 14.09 -27.70
C ALA A 203 -13.75 15.60 -27.67
N ALA A 204 -13.58 16.27 -26.51
CA ALA A 204 -13.77 17.73 -26.41
C ALA A 204 -12.76 18.49 -27.29
N LEU A 205 -11.48 18.10 -27.28
CA LEU A 205 -10.44 18.67 -28.13
C LEU A 205 -10.76 18.48 -29.62
N THR A 206 -11.22 17.29 -30.00
CA THR A 206 -11.60 16.98 -31.38
C THR A 206 -12.77 17.87 -31.83
N ALA A 207 -13.81 17.99 -31.01
CA ALA A 207 -14.96 18.85 -31.30
C ALA A 207 -14.56 20.32 -31.40
N ALA A 208 -13.76 20.84 -30.49
CA ALA A 208 -13.26 22.21 -30.50
C ALA A 208 -12.40 22.46 -31.75
N SER A 209 -11.53 21.53 -32.14
CA SER A 209 -10.71 21.62 -33.35
C SER A 209 -11.58 21.72 -34.64
N HIS A 210 -12.64 20.92 -34.75
CA HIS A 210 -13.55 20.97 -35.87
C HIS A 210 -14.32 22.36 -35.94
N LEU A 211 -14.75 22.87 -34.78
CA LEU A 211 -15.42 24.15 -34.72
C LEU A 211 -14.50 25.31 -35.10
N LEU A 212 -13.24 25.28 -34.65
CA LEU A 212 -12.21 26.29 -34.97
C LEU A 212 -11.87 26.37 -36.46
N GLN A 213 -12.11 25.31 -37.24
CA GLN A 213 -11.90 25.29 -38.68
C GLN A 213 -13.02 25.98 -39.49
N ARG A 214 -14.13 26.37 -38.83
CA ARG A 214 -15.24 27.02 -39.52
C ARG A 214 -14.90 28.48 -39.85
N PRO A 215 -15.04 28.89 -41.10
CA PRO A 215 -14.71 30.27 -41.53
C PRO A 215 -15.65 31.32 -40.92
N ASP A 216 -16.88 30.90 -40.62
CA ASP A 216 -17.97 31.74 -40.10
C ASP A 216 -18.04 31.84 -38.59
N LEU A 217 -17.01 31.33 -37.87
CA LEU A 217 -16.99 31.34 -36.43
C LEU A 217 -16.71 32.76 -35.89
N PRO A 218 -17.59 33.32 -35.03
CA PRO A 218 -17.38 34.61 -34.38
C PRO A 218 -16.11 34.62 -33.51
N ASP A 219 -15.42 35.75 -33.43
CA ASP A 219 -14.14 35.86 -32.70
C ASP A 219 -14.30 35.56 -31.20
N ASP A 220 -15.38 35.94 -30.55
CA ASP A 220 -15.65 35.64 -29.15
C ASP A 220 -15.81 34.12 -28.88
N GLN A 221 -16.37 33.38 -29.85
CA GLN A 221 -16.47 31.92 -29.79
C GLN A 221 -15.14 31.26 -30.10
N ARG A 222 -14.34 31.82 -31.00
CA ARG A 222 -12.99 31.36 -31.29
C ARG A 222 -12.09 31.45 -30.06
N ASP A 223 -12.16 32.56 -29.33
CA ASP A 223 -11.41 32.76 -28.10
C ASP A 223 -11.84 31.77 -27.01
N LYS A 224 -13.13 31.57 -26.81
CA LYS A 224 -13.65 30.56 -25.86
C LYS A 224 -13.20 29.16 -26.19
N LEU A 225 -13.25 28.77 -27.45
CA LEU A 225 -12.78 27.43 -27.87
C LEU A 225 -11.26 27.27 -27.70
N SER A 226 -10.49 28.35 -27.93
CA SER A 226 -9.04 28.32 -27.69
C SER A 226 -8.71 28.13 -26.23
N VAL A 227 -9.43 28.81 -25.32
CA VAL A 227 -9.30 28.57 -23.87
C VAL A 227 -9.72 27.16 -23.49
N THR A 228 -10.79 26.62 -24.06
CA THR A 228 -11.23 25.24 -23.85
C THR A 228 -10.13 24.27 -24.27
N VAL A 229 -9.53 24.47 -25.44
CA VAL A 229 -8.41 23.61 -25.91
C VAL A 229 -7.22 23.66 -24.94
N GLN A 230 -6.85 24.86 -24.49
CA GLN A 230 -5.74 25.02 -23.53
C GLN A 230 -6.03 24.28 -22.21
N ASN A 231 -7.23 24.41 -21.68
CA ASN A 231 -7.65 23.76 -20.43
C ASN A 231 -7.66 22.23 -20.55
N GLU A 232 -8.17 21.68 -21.66
CA GLU A 232 -8.19 20.23 -21.86
C GLU A 232 -6.79 19.65 -22.11
N VAL A 233 -5.89 20.38 -22.78
CA VAL A 233 -4.48 19.97 -22.91
C VAL A 233 -3.80 19.96 -21.56
N GLN A 234 -3.99 21.00 -20.76
CA GLN A 234 -3.44 21.08 -19.40
C GLN A 234 -3.95 19.89 -18.53
N ARG A 235 -5.27 19.65 -18.59
CA ARG A 235 -5.89 18.52 -17.88
C ARG A 235 -5.31 17.18 -18.29
N LEU A 236 -5.08 16.93 -19.59
CA LEU A 236 -4.46 15.70 -20.08
C LEU A 236 -3.02 15.53 -19.56
N ASN A 237 -2.25 16.61 -19.50
CA ASN A 237 -0.90 16.57 -18.94
C ASN A 237 -0.91 16.24 -17.46
N GLU A 238 -1.80 16.83 -16.67
CA GLU A 238 -1.99 16.53 -15.26
C GLU A 238 -2.41 15.06 -15.06
N MET A 239 -3.41 14.60 -15.82
CA MET A 239 -3.86 13.19 -15.79
C MET A 239 -2.73 12.22 -16.12
N SER A 240 -1.91 12.52 -17.13
CA SER A 240 -0.77 11.66 -17.49
C SER A 240 0.27 11.59 -16.36
N THR A 241 0.56 12.72 -15.73
CA THR A 241 1.53 12.80 -14.63
C THR A 241 1.02 12.05 -13.41
N ASP A 242 -0.22 12.33 -13.00
CA ASP A 242 -0.88 11.68 -11.85
C ASP A 242 -1.01 10.17 -12.05
N PHE A 243 -1.37 9.74 -13.28
CA PHE A 243 -1.47 8.32 -13.62
C PHE A 243 -0.13 7.61 -13.49
N LEU A 244 0.94 8.15 -14.08
CA LEU A 244 2.27 7.56 -13.99
C LEU A 244 2.74 7.47 -12.55
N GLU A 245 2.39 8.43 -11.73
CA GLU A 245 2.70 8.44 -10.32
C GLU A 245 1.92 7.37 -9.56
N LEU A 246 0.59 7.31 -9.75
CA LEU A 246 -0.25 6.29 -9.13
C LEU A 246 0.20 4.88 -9.53
N ALA A 247 0.47 4.65 -10.82
CA ALA A 247 0.97 3.36 -11.31
C ALA A 247 2.31 2.95 -10.66
N ARG A 248 3.20 3.92 -10.40
CA ARG A 248 4.45 3.67 -9.67
C ARG A 248 4.21 3.36 -8.20
N LEU A 249 3.30 4.08 -7.53
CA LEU A 249 2.91 3.84 -6.14
C LEU A 249 2.27 2.46 -5.96
N GLU A 250 1.38 2.05 -6.86
CA GLU A 250 0.69 0.77 -6.81
C GLU A 250 1.59 -0.43 -7.16
N SER A 251 2.53 -0.23 -8.06
CA SER A 251 3.49 -1.30 -8.40
C SER A 251 4.54 -1.56 -7.31
N GLY A 252 4.54 -0.78 -6.23
CA GLY A 252 5.55 -0.85 -5.17
C GLY A 252 6.94 -0.40 -5.61
N ARG A 253 7.06 0.24 -6.79
CA ARG A 253 8.35 0.67 -7.37
C ARG A 253 8.85 2.01 -6.83
N ILE A 254 8.09 2.68 -5.96
CA ILE A 254 8.54 3.94 -5.36
C ILE A 254 9.29 3.63 -4.07
N ARG A 255 10.54 4.07 -4.00
CA ARG A 255 11.29 4.13 -2.76
C ARG A 255 10.79 5.31 -1.93
N PHE A 256 10.27 5.03 -0.75
CA PHE A 256 10.05 6.05 0.26
C PHE A 256 11.33 6.25 1.05
N VAL A 257 11.90 7.45 0.97
CA VAL A 257 13.09 7.81 1.76
C VAL A 257 12.60 8.21 3.15
N ARG A 258 12.84 7.36 4.16
CA ARG A 258 12.52 7.69 5.54
C ARG A 258 13.62 8.57 6.13
N GLU A 259 13.25 9.79 6.46
CA GLU A 259 14.10 10.78 7.11
C GLU A 259 13.32 11.52 8.21
N PRO A 260 13.98 12.12 9.20
CA PRO A 260 13.31 12.97 10.18
C PRO A 260 12.72 14.21 9.49
N VAL A 261 11.39 14.35 9.50
CA VAL A 261 10.65 15.46 8.87
C VAL A 261 9.98 16.32 9.92
N HIS A 262 10.34 17.59 9.98
CA HIS A 262 9.64 18.58 10.80
C HIS A 262 8.35 19.04 10.08
N LEU A 263 7.21 18.46 10.48
CA LEU A 263 5.93 18.70 9.82
C LEU A 263 5.51 20.17 9.84
N GLY A 264 5.77 20.90 10.94
CA GLY A 264 5.46 22.33 11.02
C GLY A 264 6.17 23.15 9.94
N GLY A 265 7.46 22.89 9.72
CA GLY A 265 8.23 23.53 8.65
C GLY A 265 7.76 23.14 7.26
N LEU A 266 7.43 21.86 7.05
CA LEU A 266 6.90 21.35 5.78
C LEU A 266 5.56 22.00 5.43
N VAL A 267 4.62 22.06 6.39
CA VAL A 267 3.32 22.69 6.19
C VAL A 267 3.49 24.17 5.91
N GLY A 268 4.36 24.88 6.65
CA GLY A 268 4.69 26.28 6.39
C GLY A 268 5.18 26.52 4.95
N GLU A 269 6.09 25.68 4.45
CA GLU A 269 6.57 25.75 3.06
C GLU A 269 5.41 25.54 2.05
N CYS A 270 4.52 24.57 2.30
CA CYS A 270 3.37 24.33 1.44
C CYS A 270 2.39 25.52 1.41
N LEU A 271 2.19 26.16 2.55
CA LEU A 271 1.35 27.37 2.65
C LEU A 271 1.92 28.51 1.81
N GLU A 272 3.23 28.75 1.83
CA GLU A 272 3.86 29.77 0.98
C GLU A 272 3.68 29.47 -0.51
N ILE A 273 3.73 28.18 -0.90
CA ILE A 273 3.53 27.78 -2.30
C ILE A 273 2.11 28.08 -2.80
N VAL A 274 1.09 27.82 -1.96
CA VAL A 274 -0.30 27.99 -2.37
C VAL A 274 -0.85 29.40 -2.12
N ARG A 275 -0.15 30.24 -1.37
CA ARG A 275 -0.57 31.61 -1.00
C ARG A 275 -0.96 32.46 -2.19
N PRO A 276 -0.18 32.55 -3.30
CA PRO A 276 -0.56 33.38 -4.46
C PRO A 276 -1.89 32.97 -5.08
N GLN A 277 -2.18 31.67 -5.12
CA GLN A 277 -3.43 31.14 -5.63
C GLN A 277 -4.61 31.48 -4.71
N ALA A 278 -4.43 31.32 -3.39
CA ALA A 278 -5.45 31.68 -2.41
C ALA A 278 -5.78 33.19 -2.46
N GLU A 279 -4.77 34.06 -2.58
CA GLU A 279 -4.91 35.49 -2.70
C GLU A 279 -5.67 35.89 -3.98
N ALA A 280 -5.38 35.23 -5.11
CA ALA A 280 -6.10 35.46 -6.37
C ALA A 280 -7.60 35.16 -6.26
N ASP A 281 -7.97 34.17 -5.48
CA ASP A 281 -9.35 33.77 -5.20
C ASP A 281 -9.95 34.47 -3.96
N HIS A 282 -9.20 35.41 -3.34
CA HIS A 282 -9.58 36.13 -2.10
C HIS A 282 -9.83 35.17 -0.90
N ILE A 283 -9.14 34.04 -0.83
CA ILE A 283 -9.28 33.06 0.24
C ILE A 283 -8.30 33.38 1.36
N THR A 284 -8.79 33.44 2.59
CA THR A 284 -7.95 33.64 3.78
C THR A 284 -7.44 32.30 4.32
N ILE A 285 -6.13 32.18 4.51
CA ILE A 285 -5.53 30.99 5.14
C ILE A 285 -5.10 31.33 6.57
N GLU A 286 -5.58 30.56 7.55
CA GLU A 286 -5.23 30.69 8.96
C GLU A 286 -4.47 29.45 9.44
N PRO A 287 -3.15 29.56 9.63
CA PRO A 287 -2.36 28.48 10.19
C PRO A 287 -2.45 28.45 11.74
N ASP A 288 -2.68 27.26 12.29
CA ASP A 288 -2.62 26.92 13.73
C ASP A 288 -1.64 25.74 13.87
N ILE A 289 -0.35 26.06 13.82
CA ILE A 289 0.72 25.07 13.71
C ILE A 289 1.54 25.09 15.02
N ASP A 290 1.53 23.97 15.72
CA ASP A 290 2.43 23.76 16.85
C ASP A 290 3.87 23.53 16.34
N SER A 291 4.71 24.54 16.52
CA SER A 291 6.12 24.52 16.08
C SER A 291 7.02 23.70 17.00
N SER A 292 6.54 23.28 18.17
CA SER A 292 7.30 22.51 19.16
C SER A 292 7.29 21.00 18.89
N LEU A 293 6.57 20.55 17.88
CA LEU A 293 6.40 19.14 17.57
C LEU A 293 7.72 18.48 17.16
N PRO A 294 8.03 17.26 17.67
CA PRO A 294 9.20 16.50 17.24
C PRO A 294 9.07 16.08 15.77
N PRO A 295 10.17 15.72 15.10
CA PRO A 295 10.12 15.24 13.73
C PRO A 295 9.41 13.87 13.66
N VAL A 296 8.70 13.65 12.55
CA VAL A 296 8.15 12.33 12.17
C VAL A 296 9.12 11.64 11.20
N GLN A 297 9.19 10.32 11.25
CA GLN A 297 9.93 9.54 10.26
C GLN A 297 9.09 9.37 9.00
N GLY A 298 9.51 9.94 7.88
CA GLY A 298 8.74 9.87 6.64
C GLY A 298 9.49 10.39 5.43
N ASP A 299 8.90 10.25 4.25
CA ASP A 299 9.41 10.84 3.01
C ASP A 299 8.90 12.28 2.90
N ARG A 300 9.83 13.24 3.05
CA ARG A 300 9.53 14.67 3.02
C ARG A 300 8.84 15.10 1.73
N ASN A 301 9.29 14.61 0.58
CA ASN A 301 8.73 15.00 -0.71
C ASN A 301 7.30 14.46 -0.89
N ARG A 302 7.05 13.24 -0.43
CA ARG A 302 5.73 12.62 -0.47
C ARG A 302 4.75 13.26 0.51
N LEU A 303 5.20 13.58 1.73
CA LEU A 303 4.38 14.33 2.68
C LEU A 303 4.08 15.73 2.18
N LYS A 304 5.05 16.41 1.53
CA LYS A 304 4.82 17.70 0.86
C LYS A 304 3.72 17.59 -0.19
N GLN A 305 3.74 16.54 -1.00
CA GLN A 305 2.74 16.28 -2.02
C GLN A 305 1.33 16.06 -1.42
N VAL A 306 1.24 15.29 -0.32
CA VAL A 306 -0.03 15.12 0.42
C VAL A 306 -0.60 16.47 0.82
N VAL A 307 0.22 17.31 1.48
CA VAL A 307 -0.21 18.63 1.96
C VAL A 307 -0.64 19.53 0.79
N LEU A 308 0.15 19.59 -0.28
CA LEU A 308 -0.18 20.39 -1.46
C LEU A 308 -1.46 19.94 -2.15
N ASN A 309 -1.71 18.63 -2.29
CA ASN A 309 -2.94 18.11 -2.87
C ASN A 309 -4.17 18.51 -2.04
N LEU A 310 -4.08 18.42 -0.72
CA LEU A 310 -5.19 18.79 0.17
C LEU A 310 -5.42 20.31 0.19
N LEU A 311 -4.36 21.13 0.23
CA LEU A 311 -4.47 22.59 0.18
C LEU A 311 -5.02 23.09 -1.17
N SER A 312 -4.54 22.52 -2.28
CA SER A 312 -5.04 22.82 -3.62
C SER A 312 -6.54 22.50 -3.73
N ASN A 313 -6.98 21.37 -3.19
CA ASN A 313 -8.41 21.04 -3.13
C ASN A 313 -9.19 22.04 -2.27
N ALA A 314 -8.68 22.43 -1.10
CA ALA A 314 -9.32 23.38 -0.22
C ALA A 314 -9.47 24.78 -0.86
N ILE A 315 -8.54 25.20 -1.71
CA ILE A 315 -8.66 26.44 -2.49
C ILE A 315 -9.66 26.25 -3.63
N LYS A 316 -9.47 25.23 -4.44
CA LYS A 316 -10.23 24.96 -5.67
C LYS A 316 -11.74 24.79 -5.44
N TYR A 317 -12.13 24.16 -4.33
CA TYR A 317 -13.52 23.87 -3.99
C TYR A 317 -14.11 24.85 -2.98
N ASN A 318 -13.39 25.92 -2.64
CA ASN A 318 -13.87 26.99 -1.82
C ASN A 318 -14.75 27.97 -2.62
N HIS A 319 -15.39 28.86 -1.93
CA HIS A 319 -16.02 30.04 -2.53
C HIS A 319 -15.09 31.25 -2.43
N ARG A 320 -15.33 32.25 -3.22
CA ARG A 320 -14.63 33.53 -3.15
C ARG A 320 -14.83 34.15 -1.77
N GLU A 321 -13.78 34.72 -1.17
CA GLU A 321 -13.78 35.26 0.19
C GLU A 321 -13.93 34.16 1.28
N GLY A 322 -13.69 32.89 0.92
CA GLY A 322 -13.71 31.78 1.84
C GLY A 322 -12.49 31.73 2.74
N LYS A 323 -12.47 30.74 3.63
CA LYS A 323 -11.43 30.56 4.63
C LYS A 323 -10.90 29.14 4.61
N ILE A 324 -9.60 28.98 4.86
CA ILE A 324 -8.94 27.69 5.09
C ILE A 324 -8.25 27.78 6.44
N VAL A 325 -8.52 26.82 7.33
CA VAL A 325 -7.85 26.66 8.62
C VAL A 325 -6.97 25.42 8.54
N VAL A 326 -5.68 25.59 8.81
CA VAL A 326 -4.71 24.51 8.81
C VAL A 326 -4.20 24.30 10.23
N ARG A 327 -4.58 23.19 10.85
CA ARG A 327 -4.18 22.85 12.22
C ARG A 327 -3.25 21.67 12.22
N LEU A 328 -2.10 21.82 12.88
CA LEU A 328 -1.16 20.73 13.13
C LEU A 328 -0.95 20.59 14.62
N SER A 329 -1.26 19.41 15.16
CA SER A 329 -1.13 19.08 16.58
C SER A 329 -0.63 17.64 16.77
N ARG A 330 -0.29 17.29 18.01
CA ARG A 330 -0.02 15.90 18.42
C ARG A 330 -1.14 15.43 19.34
N GLU A 331 -1.72 14.29 19.06
CA GLU A 331 -2.71 13.61 19.88
C GLU A 331 -2.13 12.23 20.30
N GLY A 332 -1.58 12.15 21.52
CA GLY A 332 -0.93 10.92 22.00
C GLY A 332 0.30 10.54 21.15
N GLU A 333 0.26 9.36 20.54
CA GLU A 333 1.33 8.83 19.66
C GLU A 333 1.10 9.12 18.18
N GLU A 334 0.23 10.08 17.84
CA GLU A 334 -0.05 10.46 16.46
C GLU A 334 0.11 11.96 16.23
N PHE A 335 0.61 12.33 15.06
CA PHE A 335 0.48 13.68 14.51
C PHE A 335 -0.83 13.79 13.75
N LYS A 336 -1.53 14.89 13.96
CA LYS A 336 -2.79 15.20 13.30
C LYS A 336 -2.68 16.52 12.55
N LEU A 337 -2.78 16.45 11.22
CA LEU A 337 -2.89 17.60 10.35
C LEU A 337 -4.34 17.69 9.84
N ALA A 338 -5.07 18.72 10.22
CA ALA A 338 -6.42 19.00 9.76
C ALA A 338 -6.41 20.24 8.83
N ILE A 339 -6.95 20.08 7.64
CA ILE A 339 -7.15 21.15 6.66
C ILE A 339 -8.66 21.31 6.46
N ARG A 340 -9.20 22.42 6.98
CA ARG A 340 -10.61 22.75 6.92
C ARG A 340 -10.84 23.93 5.99
N ASP A 341 -11.72 23.77 5.02
CA ASP A 341 -12.22 24.84 4.17
C ASP A 341 -13.68 25.21 4.52
N THR A 342 -14.12 26.36 4.06
CA THR A 342 -15.51 26.83 4.14
C THR A 342 -16.21 26.72 2.80
N GLY A 343 -15.74 25.86 1.93
CA GLY A 343 -16.24 25.70 0.57
C GLY A 343 -17.62 25.07 0.46
N ARG A 344 -17.94 24.60 -0.73
CA ARG A 344 -19.27 24.06 -1.06
C ARG A 344 -19.66 22.79 -0.31
N GLY A 345 -18.69 22.13 0.32
CA GLY A 345 -18.90 20.83 0.98
C GLY A 345 -19.12 19.69 -0.03
N ILE A 346 -19.31 18.50 0.51
CA ILE A 346 -19.41 17.24 -0.23
C ILE A 346 -20.68 16.52 0.18
N PRO A 347 -21.51 16.06 -0.77
CA PRO A 347 -22.69 15.25 -0.48
C PRO A 347 -22.34 13.94 0.26
N PRO A 348 -23.16 13.51 1.24
CA PRO A 348 -22.88 12.31 2.04
C PRO A 348 -22.67 11.04 1.19
N GLU A 349 -23.42 10.89 0.10
CA GLU A 349 -23.31 9.78 -0.84
C GLU A 349 -21.97 9.72 -1.57
N SER A 350 -21.26 10.86 -1.68
CA SER A 350 -19.95 10.93 -2.33
C SER A 350 -18.79 10.63 -1.39
N LEU A 351 -18.97 10.78 -0.06
CA LEU A 351 -17.90 10.62 0.91
C LEU A 351 -17.19 9.26 0.86
N PRO A 352 -17.90 8.11 0.72
CA PRO A 352 -17.25 6.80 0.65
C PRO A 352 -16.34 6.63 -0.57
N HIS A 353 -16.62 7.36 -1.66
CA HIS A 353 -15.98 7.19 -2.96
C HIS A 353 -14.84 8.19 -3.22
N LEU A 354 -14.63 9.19 -2.35
CA LEU A 354 -13.70 10.30 -2.60
C LEU A 354 -12.25 9.87 -2.84
N PHE A 355 -11.85 8.74 -2.28
CA PHE A 355 -10.50 8.19 -2.41
C PHE A 355 -10.38 7.13 -3.51
N GLU A 356 -11.49 6.86 -4.24
CA GLU A 356 -11.47 6.00 -5.41
C GLU A 356 -10.81 6.73 -6.60
N ARG A 357 -10.19 5.98 -7.48
CA ARG A 357 -9.51 6.51 -8.65
C ARG A 357 -10.51 7.16 -9.59
N PHE A 358 -10.15 8.30 -10.18
CA PHE A 358 -10.95 9.06 -11.14
C PHE A 358 -12.31 9.52 -10.62
N TYR A 359 -12.63 9.25 -9.34
CA TYR A 359 -13.89 9.69 -8.77
C TYR A 359 -13.96 11.21 -8.64
N ARG A 360 -15.06 11.77 -9.04
CA ARG A 360 -15.39 13.19 -8.93
C ARG A 360 -16.82 13.34 -8.45
N VAL A 361 -17.02 14.25 -7.50
CA VAL A 361 -18.39 14.58 -7.05
C VAL A 361 -19.16 15.12 -8.26
N PRO A 362 -20.34 14.58 -8.61
CA PRO A 362 -21.16 15.10 -9.70
C PRO A 362 -21.48 16.56 -9.44
N ASP A 363 -21.08 17.45 -10.36
CA ASP A 363 -21.28 18.90 -10.24
C ASP A 363 -22.43 19.34 -11.12
N GLN A 364 -23.42 20.05 -10.54
CA GLN A 364 -24.58 20.58 -11.27
C GLN A 364 -24.30 21.94 -11.89
N GLU A 365 -23.26 22.68 -11.48
CA GLU A 365 -23.07 24.08 -11.84
C GLU A 365 -21.77 24.47 -12.57
N GLY A 366 -20.94 23.50 -13.01
CA GLY A 366 -19.78 23.90 -13.79
C GLY A 366 -18.55 23.00 -13.67
N HIS A 367 -17.68 23.05 -14.67
CA HIS A 367 -16.49 22.23 -14.79
C HIS A 367 -15.36 22.73 -13.89
N VAL A 368 -15.40 22.40 -12.61
CA VAL A 368 -14.21 22.53 -11.77
C VAL A 368 -13.21 21.47 -12.20
N GLY A 369 -12.15 21.86 -12.90
CA GLY A 369 -11.12 20.97 -13.43
C GLY A 369 -10.51 20.05 -12.36
N GLY A 370 -10.00 18.90 -12.76
CA GLY A 370 -9.27 17.95 -11.89
C GLY A 370 -9.27 16.56 -12.48
N THR A 371 -8.24 15.79 -12.11
CA THR A 371 -7.98 14.43 -12.63
C THR A 371 -8.81 13.35 -11.93
N GLY A 372 -9.26 13.59 -10.68
CA GLY A 372 -9.84 12.57 -9.83
C GLY A 372 -8.82 11.59 -9.24
N LEU A 373 -7.52 11.84 -9.46
CA LEU A 373 -6.43 10.97 -8.96
C LEU A 373 -5.76 11.52 -7.70
N GLY A 374 -5.83 12.84 -7.44
CA GLY A 374 -5.09 13.48 -6.35
C GLY A 374 -5.38 12.89 -4.96
N LEU A 375 -6.66 12.60 -4.62
CA LEU A 375 -7.01 12.00 -3.32
C LEU A 375 -6.64 10.51 -3.25
N ALA A 376 -6.72 9.77 -4.35
CA ALA A 376 -6.22 8.40 -4.42
C ALA A 376 -4.70 8.34 -4.19
N ILE A 377 -3.94 9.28 -4.76
CA ILE A 377 -2.51 9.44 -4.53
C ILE A 377 -2.23 9.78 -3.05
N VAL A 378 -2.99 10.72 -2.46
CA VAL A 378 -2.88 11.07 -1.02
C VAL A 378 -3.05 9.84 -0.15
N LYS A 379 -4.12 9.07 -0.37
CA LYS A 379 -4.39 7.85 0.39
C LYS A 379 -3.23 6.86 0.25
N ARG A 380 -2.77 6.60 -0.96
CA ARG A 380 -1.68 5.63 -1.21
C ARG A 380 -0.34 6.05 -0.61
N ILE A 381 0.00 7.34 -0.65
CA ILE A 381 1.20 7.87 0.01
C ILE A 381 1.11 7.67 1.53
N LEU A 382 -0.03 7.98 2.14
CA LEU A 382 -0.19 7.85 3.59
C LEU A 382 -0.18 6.39 4.05
N GLU A 383 -0.89 5.49 3.36
CA GLU A 383 -0.85 4.04 3.62
C GLU A 383 0.59 3.50 3.60
N SER A 384 1.40 3.93 2.64
CA SER A 384 2.81 3.50 2.55
C SER A 384 3.70 4.04 3.68
N GLN A 385 3.24 5.05 4.41
CA GLN A 385 3.92 5.64 5.57
C GLN A 385 3.21 5.33 6.89
N GLN A 386 2.33 4.32 6.91
CA GLN A 386 1.55 3.92 8.09
C GLN A 386 0.64 5.04 8.61
N GLY A 387 0.29 5.99 7.75
CA GLY A 387 -0.62 7.07 8.04
C GLY A 387 -2.03 6.79 7.53
N GLN A 388 -2.97 7.63 7.94
CA GLN A 388 -4.37 7.55 7.53
C GLN A 388 -4.87 8.92 7.09
N VAL A 389 -5.87 8.93 6.22
CA VAL A 389 -6.63 10.14 5.86
C VAL A 389 -8.12 9.89 6.07
N SER A 390 -8.79 10.86 6.65
CA SER A 390 -10.24 10.89 6.82
C SER A 390 -10.83 12.20 6.33
N VAL A 391 -12.13 12.22 6.08
CA VAL A 391 -12.86 13.39 5.60
C VAL A 391 -14.17 13.53 6.35
N GLU A 392 -14.49 14.77 6.75
CA GLU A 392 -15.76 15.18 7.29
C GLU A 392 -16.26 16.38 6.46
N SER A 393 -17.50 16.34 5.98
CA SER A 393 -18.02 17.40 5.13
C SER A 393 -19.53 17.55 5.28
N GLU A 394 -19.99 18.78 5.14
CA GLU A 394 -21.41 19.11 5.07
C GLU A 394 -21.63 20.11 3.94
N VAL A 395 -22.60 19.81 3.07
CA VAL A 395 -22.94 20.67 1.93
C VAL A 395 -23.24 22.09 2.38
N GLY A 396 -22.58 23.08 1.79
CA GLY A 396 -22.72 24.51 2.11
C GLY A 396 -21.97 24.97 3.37
N LYS A 397 -21.28 24.08 4.10
CA LYS A 397 -20.49 24.45 5.29
C LYS A 397 -18.99 24.22 5.14
N GLY A 398 -18.59 23.45 4.13
CA GLY A 398 -17.19 23.15 3.84
C GLY A 398 -16.76 21.73 4.16
N THR A 399 -15.46 21.47 4.05
CA THR A 399 -14.85 20.16 4.20
C THR A 399 -13.67 20.22 5.16
N THR A 400 -13.43 19.14 5.91
CA THR A 400 -12.24 18.95 6.73
C THR A 400 -11.58 17.64 6.33
N PHE A 401 -10.39 17.72 5.77
CA PHE A 401 -9.51 16.56 5.61
C PHE A 401 -8.58 16.45 6.81
N THR A 402 -8.49 15.27 7.39
CA THR A 402 -7.61 14.98 8.53
C THR A 402 -6.62 13.90 8.15
N VAL A 403 -5.33 14.21 8.24
CA VAL A 403 -4.21 13.27 8.09
C VAL A 403 -3.70 12.90 9.46
N ARG A 404 -3.51 11.60 9.71
CA ARG A 404 -2.85 11.06 10.89
C ARG A 404 -1.57 10.34 10.49
N LEU A 405 -0.49 10.60 11.22
CA LEU A 405 0.80 9.95 11.05
C LEU A 405 1.32 9.50 12.42
N PRO A 406 1.88 8.29 12.55
CA PRO A 406 2.45 7.83 13.81
C PRO A 406 3.64 8.71 14.23
N ALA A 407 3.69 9.07 15.51
CA ALA A 407 4.75 9.93 16.07
C ALA A 407 6.09 9.20 16.22
N SER A 408 6.08 7.88 16.34
CA SER A 408 7.30 7.06 16.39
C SER A 408 7.14 5.80 15.58
N VAL A 409 7.98 5.65 14.57
CA VAL A 409 8.30 4.34 14.03
C VAL A 409 9.67 3.99 14.60
N GLY A 410 9.69 3.17 15.68
CA GLY A 410 10.87 2.49 16.20
C GLY A 410 12.06 3.39 16.56
N SER A 411 12.10 3.88 17.78
CA SER A 411 13.33 4.29 18.45
C SER A 411 14.19 3.04 18.67
N ALA A 412 15.16 2.79 17.81
CA ALA A 412 16.27 1.91 18.11
C ALA A 412 17.48 2.27 17.25
N MET A 413 18.14 3.35 17.61
CA MET A 413 19.59 3.49 17.49
C MET A 413 20.04 4.65 18.40
N GLU A 414 20.07 4.41 19.70
CA GLU A 414 21.07 5.08 20.53
C GLU A 414 22.43 4.50 20.11
N THR A 415 23.17 5.26 19.32
CA THR A 415 24.60 5.05 19.12
C THR A 415 25.28 5.22 20.47
N ARG A 416 25.63 4.10 21.11
CA ARG A 416 26.61 4.14 22.19
C ARG A 416 27.92 4.67 21.63
N PRO A 417 28.50 5.70 22.21
CA PRO A 417 29.85 6.12 21.84
C PRO A 417 30.83 5.01 22.26
N VAL A 418 31.64 4.60 21.33
CA VAL A 418 32.80 3.74 21.59
C VAL A 418 33.78 4.55 22.41
N SER A 419 33.99 4.17 23.64
CA SER A 419 35.11 4.58 24.49
C SER A 419 36.23 3.56 24.40
#